data_5050e5f20f76f6a123d499ac38c1665a
#
_entry.id   5050e5f20f76f6a123d499ac38c1665a
#
_cell.length_a   1.000
_cell.length_b   1.000
_cell.length_c   1.000
_cell.angle_alpha   90.00
_cell.angle_beta   90.00
_cell.angle_gamma   90.00
#
_symmetry.space_group_name_H-M   'P 1'
#
loop_
_entity.id
_entity.type
_entity.pdbx_description
1 polymer ?
#
loop_
_entity_poly.entity_id
_entity_poly.type
_entity_poly.pdbx_seq_one_letter_code
_entity_poly.pdbx_strand_id
1 'polypeptide(L)'
;MQEIQQTLHQYSQELLAEYHSPRTRSKLNIPLTAEEQAKEGLISKNVEVVPTIRSIQSSDDGEYLIDTDMTVNVSLDADSDTVIYVNGKRTDHLDQSWTSTHIMEFAHVGRQRGYSIISDKVIDEQDPPEYADASDKLPTEDKTPASLDENGALESEALNKAQTYAFGDNSVGVNYIKAMNYANKWTSPGYEHKMNSAYPSFGSNCASFVSQALHEGGMTLTRLWNYSTVLPDKLTTRAWMNADSNYSYMKHYSHSYDSLDNVWKAWQGSILYVDWTSNNEIDHAMFVVGVVVKDGKANPVIDQKTENRHQITLTESLQHAHEQGKNNMTWYGLQYRYD
;
A
#
# COMPACT_ATOMS: atom_id res chain seq x y z
N MET A 1 5.91 -30.87 8.26
CA MET A 1 5.01 -29.70 8.38
C MET A 1 5.05 -29.04 9.75
N GLN A 2 4.74 -29.75 10.82
CA GLN A 2 4.72 -29.16 12.17
C GLN A 2 6.08 -28.61 12.61
N GLU A 3 7.19 -29.31 12.32
CA GLU A 3 8.55 -28.86 12.64
C GLU A 3 8.93 -27.60 11.84
N ILE A 4 8.58 -27.54 10.54
CA ILE A 4 8.81 -26.35 9.70
C ILE A 4 8.05 -25.14 10.25
N GLN A 5 6.78 -25.31 10.62
CA GLN A 5 5.99 -24.24 11.23
C GLN A 5 6.59 -23.76 12.56
N GLN A 6 7.12 -24.67 13.38
CA GLN A 6 7.81 -24.31 14.62
C GLN A 6 9.09 -23.52 14.34
N THR A 7 9.89 -23.94 13.34
CA THR A 7 11.11 -23.22 12.96
C THR A 7 10.79 -21.82 12.41
N LEU A 8 9.76 -21.70 11.57
CA LEU A 8 9.30 -20.39 11.09
C LEU A 8 8.81 -19.48 12.22
N HIS A 9 8.04 -20.03 13.15
CA HIS A 9 7.57 -19.27 14.30
C HIS A 9 8.75 -18.81 15.17
N GLN A 10 9.72 -19.69 15.45
CA GLN A 10 10.93 -19.31 16.18
C GLN A 10 11.69 -18.21 15.45
N TYR A 11 11.87 -18.35 14.14
CA TYR A 11 12.56 -17.34 13.32
C TYR A 11 11.83 -15.98 13.35
N SER A 12 10.50 -15.98 13.29
CA SER A 12 9.72 -14.72 13.40
C SER A 12 9.93 -14.04 14.76
N GLN A 13 10.07 -14.82 15.86
CA GLN A 13 10.38 -14.29 17.19
C GLN A 13 11.81 -13.75 17.28
N GLU A 14 12.78 -14.39 16.62
CA GLU A 14 14.15 -13.89 16.52
C GLU A 14 14.19 -12.55 15.77
N LEU A 15 13.49 -12.46 14.64
CA LEU A 15 13.35 -11.20 13.89
C LEU A 15 12.66 -10.12 14.73
N LEU A 16 11.62 -10.47 15.46
CA LEU A 16 10.94 -9.53 16.36
C LEU A 16 11.88 -9.03 17.48
N ALA A 17 12.66 -9.91 18.10
CA ALA A 17 13.63 -9.54 19.13
C ALA A 17 14.72 -8.57 18.61
N GLU A 18 15.04 -8.67 17.33
CA GLU A 18 16.00 -7.82 16.62
C GLU A 18 15.34 -6.71 15.80
N TYR A 19 14.08 -6.38 16.04
CA TYR A 19 13.22 -5.53 15.20
C TYR A 19 13.89 -4.23 14.70
N HIS A 20 14.76 -3.63 15.50
CA HIS A 20 15.47 -2.40 15.14
C HIS A 20 16.88 -2.63 14.58
N SER A 21 17.29 -3.88 14.40
CA SER A 21 18.62 -4.16 13.81
C SER A 21 18.59 -3.93 12.29
N PRO A 22 19.73 -3.53 11.69
CA PRO A 22 19.80 -3.38 10.22
C PRO A 22 19.46 -4.67 9.46
N ARG A 23 19.83 -5.84 10.03
CA ARG A 23 19.50 -7.15 9.44
C ARG A 23 17.99 -7.38 9.38
N THR A 24 17.30 -7.17 10.47
CA THR A 24 15.86 -7.38 10.58
C THR A 24 15.10 -6.36 9.74
N ARG A 25 15.56 -5.11 9.73
CA ARG A 25 15.02 -4.05 8.90
C ARG A 25 15.05 -4.44 7.41
N SER A 26 16.17 -4.94 6.91
CA SER A 26 16.30 -5.44 5.54
C SER A 26 15.41 -6.66 5.25
N LYS A 27 15.29 -7.59 6.21
CA LYS A 27 14.49 -8.82 6.06
C LYS A 27 12.98 -8.55 6.05
N LEU A 28 12.52 -7.68 6.92
CA LEU A 28 11.10 -7.39 7.11
C LEU A 28 10.63 -6.14 6.34
N ASN A 29 11.49 -5.52 5.54
CA ASN A 29 11.21 -4.28 4.83
C ASN A 29 10.63 -3.18 5.75
N ILE A 30 11.17 -3.07 6.97
CA ILE A 30 10.71 -2.11 7.97
C ILE A 30 11.04 -0.68 7.51
N PRO A 31 10.03 0.17 7.24
CA PRO A 31 10.29 1.50 6.66
C PRO A 31 10.87 2.48 7.66
N LEU A 32 10.34 2.53 8.88
CA LEU A 32 10.79 3.43 9.95
C LEU A 32 11.07 2.66 11.24
N THR A 33 12.09 3.09 11.98
CA THR A 33 12.31 2.65 13.36
C THR A 33 11.31 3.30 14.31
N ALA A 34 11.15 2.76 15.53
CA ALA A 34 10.29 3.38 16.53
C ALA A 34 10.71 4.82 16.88
N GLU A 35 12.03 5.14 16.82
CA GLU A 35 12.52 6.50 17.02
C GLU A 35 12.11 7.44 15.87
N GLU A 36 12.17 6.97 14.64
CA GLU A 36 11.74 7.73 13.46
C GLU A 36 10.22 7.92 13.48
N GLN A 37 9.43 6.89 13.79
CA GLN A 37 7.97 7.00 13.99
C GLN A 37 7.62 8.01 15.09
N ALA A 38 8.36 8.02 16.21
CA ALA A 38 8.14 8.97 17.29
C ALA A 38 8.39 10.43 16.86
N LYS A 39 9.29 10.69 15.91
CA LYS A 39 9.47 12.02 15.31
C LYS A 39 8.25 12.46 14.52
N GLU A 40 7.55 11.50 13.89
CA GLU A 40 6.27 11.73 13.22
C GLU A 40 5.07 11.82 14.19
N GLY A 41 5.31 11.71 15.50
CA GLY A 41 4.27 11.74 16.53
C GLY A 41 3.55 10.40 16.76
N LEU A 42 4.12 9.31 16.24
CA LEU A 42 3.54 7.97 16.34
C LEU A 42 4.37 7.10 17.28
N ILE A 43 3.76 6.67 18.39
CA ILE A 43 4.42 5.90 19.44
C ILE A 43 4.05 4.43 19.30
N SER A 44 5.02 3.59 18.94
CA SER A 44 4.82 2.14 18.84
C SER A 44 4.46 1.53 20.20
N LYS A 45 3.37 0.78 20.24
CA LYS A 45 2.85 0.07 21.43
C LYS A 45 3.03 -1.42 21.34
N ASN A 46 2.77 -1.98 20.19
CA ASN A 46 2.87 -3.41 19.94
C ASN A 46 3.41 -3.66 18.54
N VAL A 47 4.27 -4.65 18.42
CA VAL A 47 4.79 -5.14 17.14
C VAL A 47 4.68 -6.65 17.12
N GLU A 48 4.17 -7.18 16.03
CA GLU A 48 4.01 -8.60 15.79
C GLU A 48 4.54 -8.97 14.41
N VAL A 49 5.23 -10.11 14.30
CA VAL A 49 5.66 -10.69 13.02
C VAL A 49 4.97 -12.02 12.82
N VAL A 50 4.13 -12.12 11.78
CA VAL A 50 3.31 -13.29 11.48
C VAL A 50 3.80 -13.96 10.20
N PRO A 51 4.41 -15.16 10.26
CA PRO A 51 4.78 -15.93 9.07
C PRO A 51 3.56 -16.66 8.50
N THR A 52 3.39 -16.61 7.18
CA THR A 52 2.35 -17.35 6.45
C THR A 52 2.96 -18.11 5.30
N ILE A 53 2.89 -19.45 5.34
CA ILE A 53 3.40 -20.32 4.25
C ILE A 53 2.46 -20.24 3.06
N ARG A 54 2.99 -19.89 1.89
CA ARG A 54 2.27 -19.85 0.60
C ARG A 54 2.42 -21.16 -0.16
N SER A 55 3.64 -21.65 -0.25
CA SER A 55 3.94 -22.91 -0.94
C SER A 55 5.13 -23.63 -0.33
N ILE A 56 5.19 -24.95 -0.53
CA ILE A 56 6.31 -25.79 -0.10
C ILE A 56 6.68 -26.70 -1.26
N GLN A 57 7.95 -26.72 -1.60
CA GLN A 57 8.56 -27.64 -2.53
C GLN A 57 9.61 -28.47 -1.81
N SER A 58 9.60 -29.78 -1.96
CA SER A 58 10.62 -30.68 -1.39
C SER A 58 11.60 -31.12 -2.46
N SER A 59 12.89 -31.17 -2.12
CA SER A 59 13.92 -31.81 -2.92
C SER A 59 14.07 -33.31 -2.57
N ASP A 60 14.70 -34.05 -3.43
CA ASP A 60 15.01 -35.48 -3.20
C ASP A 60 15.97 -35.68 -2.00
N ASP A 61 16.75 -34.67 -1.66
CA ASP A 61 17.73 -34.69 -0.55
C ASP A 61 17.11 -34.37 0.82
N GLY A 62 15.78 -34.17 0.88
CA GLY A 62 15.05 -33.87 2.11
C GLY A 62 15.13 -32.40 2.55
N GLU A 63 15.53 -31.52 1.64
CA GLU A 63 15.45 -30.07 1.83
C GLU A 63 14.08 -29.56 1.37
N TYR A 64 13.68 -28.41 1.89
CA TYR A 64 12.45 -27.73 1.49
C TYR A 64 12.75 -26.31 1.05
N LEU A 65 12.18 -25.94 -0.08
CA LEU A 65 12.07 -24.56 -0.52
C LEU A 65 10.66 -24.07 -0.16
N ILE A 66 10.58 -23.02 0.66
CA ILE A 66 9.32 -22.53 1.21
C ILE A 66 9.14 -21.08 0.81
N ASP A 67 8.04 -20.81 0.12
CA ASP A 67 7.56 -19.47 -0.16
C ASP A 67 6.70 -19.02 1.05
N THR A 68 7.13 -17.97 1.72
CA THR A 68 6.57 -17.51 2.97
C THR A 68 6.40 -16.00 2.96
N ASP A 69 5.25 -15.52 3.41
CA ASP A 69 5.07 -14.12 3.72
C ASP A 69 5.36 -13.85 5.18
N MET A 70 6.10 -12.77 5.43
CA MET A 70 6.31 -12.20 6.75
C MET A 70 5.49 -10.92 6.84
N THR A 71 4.38 -10.97 7.57
CA THR A 71 3.55 -9.79 7.84
C THR A 71 3.97 -9.17 9.15
N VAL A 72 4.30 -7.91 9.12
CA VAL A 72 4.57 -7.09 10.31
C VAL A 72 3.32 -6.27 10.61
N ASN A 73 2.80 -6.41 11.82
CA ASN A 73 1.70 -5.60 12.35
C ASN A 73 2.23 -4.69 13.44
N VAL A 74 1.92 -3.42 13.37
CA VAL A 74 2.35 -2.40 14.35
C VAL A 74 1.14 -1.61 14.81
N SER A 75 0.95 -1.53 16.12
CA SER A 75 -0.03 -0.62 16.72
C SER A 75 0.67 0.64 17.23
N LEU A 76 0.19 1.78 16.82
CA LEU A 76 0.76 3.11 17.08
C LEU A 76 -0.27 4.00 17.77
N ASP A 77 0.16 4.72 18.82
CA ASP A 77 -0.62 5.79 19.43
C ASP A 77 -0.06 7.16 19.03
N ALA A 78 -0.95 8.13 18.86
CA ALA A 78 -0.57 9.54 18.71
C ALA A 78 0.06 10.07 20.00
N ASP A 79 1.10 10.90 19.89
CA ASP A 79 1.57 11.71 21.02
C ASP A 79 0.60 12.88 21.31
N SER A 80 0.91 13.69 22.35
CA SER A 80 0.03 14.78 22.80
C SER A 80 -0.24 15.86 21.74
N ASP A 81 0.68 16.01 20.78
CA ASP A 81 0.69 17.11 19.80
C ASP A 81 0.30 16.61 18.40
N THR A 82 -0.03 15.33 18.29
CA THR A 82 -0.37 14.66 17.04
C THR A 82 -1.87 14.36 16.96
N VAL A 83 -2.45 14.58 15.80
CA VAL A 83 -3.84 14.26 15.48
C VAL A 83 -3.87 13.30 14.30
N ILE A 84 -4.61 12.20 14.45
CA ILE A 84 -4.80 11.21 13.40
C ILE A 84 -6.26 11.27 12.92
N TYR A 85 -6.44 11.24 11.61
CA TYR A 85 -7.73 11.03 10.97
C TYR A 85 -7.65 9.78 10.10
N VAL A 86 -8.56 8.82 10.31
CA VAL A 86 -8.71 7.63 9.46
C VAL A 86 -10.20 7.43 9.18
N ASN A 87 -10.54 7.13 7.93
CA ASN A 87 -11.92 6.89 7.51
C ASN A 87 -12.89 8.02 7.91
N GLY A 88 -12.47 9.27 7.78
CA GLY A 88 -13.29 10.43 8.13
C GLY A 88 -13.47 10.65 9.62
N LYS A 89 -12.76 9.94 10.48
CA LYS A 89 -12.88 10.06 11.93
C LYS A 89 -11.54 10.40 12.57
N ARG A 90 -11.59 11.27 13.58
CA ARG A 90 -10.46 11.50 14.46
C ARG A 90 -10.26 10.29 15.36
N THR A 91 -9.02 9.87 15.50
CA THR A 91 -8.59 8.78 16.38
C THR A 91 -7.26 9.17 17.03
N ASP A 92 -6.87 8.49 18.07
CA ASP A 92 -5.56 8.55 18.71
C ASP A 92 -4.70 7.32 18.43
N HIS A 93 -5.20 6.45 17.57
CA HIS A 93 -4.61 5.15 17.28
C HIS A 93 -4.54 4.87 15.77
N LEU A 94 -3.45 4.22 15.34
CA LEU A 94 -3.21 3.77 13.98
C LEU A 94 -2.69 2.33 14.01
N ASP A 95 -3.37 1.44 13.29
CA ASP A 95 -2.89 0.06 13.09
C ASP A 95 -2.27 -0.05 11.71
N GLN A 96 -0.97 -0.34 11.66
CA GLN A 96 -0.24 -0.51 10.41
C GLN A 96 0.08 -1.96 10.16
N SER A 97 0.09 -2.37 8.91
CA SER A 97 0.71 -3.63 8.52
C SER A 97 1.34 -3.56 7.13
N TRP A 98 2.39 -4.34 6.95
CA TRP A 98 3.02 -4.57 5.65
C TRP A 98 3.54 -5.99 5.58
N THR A 99 3.71 -6.49 4.36
CA THR A 99 4.11 -7.86 4.09
C THR A 99 5.32 -7.88 3.18
N SER A 100 6.32 -8.68 3.53
CA SER A 100 7.44 -9.04 2.65
C SER A 100 7.34 -10.51 2.28
N THR A 101 7.60 -10.82 1.01
CA THR A 101 7.63 -12.21 0.53
C THR A 101 9.04 -12.76 0.56
N HIS A 102 9.20 -13.96 1.10
CA HIS A 102 10.47 -14.63 1.30
C HIS A 102 10.50 -16.00 0.62
N ILE A 103 11.61 -16.33 -0.02
CA ILE A 103 11.95 -17.70 -0.37
C ILE A 103 13.01 -18.20 0.61
N MET A 104 12.64 -19.22 1.38
CA MET A 104 13.49 -19.80 2.42
C MET A 104 13.83 -21.24 2.11
N GLU A 105 15.10 -21.58 2.28
CA GLU A 105 15.59 -22.97 2.21
C GLU A 105 15.70 -23.55 3.61
N PHE A 106 15.10 -24.73 3.80
CA PHE A 106 15.11 -25.48 5.04
C PHE A 106 15.85 -26.80 4.84
N ALA A 107 16.79 -27.10 5.71
CA ALA A 107 17.51 -28.36 5.69
C ALA A 107 17.72 -28.90 7.11
N HIS A 108 17.99 -30.21 7.19
CA HIS A 108 18.50 -30.82 8.41
C HIS A 108 19.97 -30.46 8.60
N VAL A 109 20.29 -29.77 9.69
CA VAL A 109 21.66 -29.39 10.02
C VAL A 109 22.26 -30.35 11.07
N GLY A 110 23.19 -31.16 10.65
CA GLY A 110 23.91 -32.10 11.51
C GLY A 110 23.05 -33.27 12.00
N ARG A 111 23.26 -33.69 13.29
CA ARG A 111 22.53 -34.80 13.92
C ARG A 111 21.33 -34.33 14.76
N GLN A 112 20.99 -33.07 14.72
CA GLN A 112 19.84 -32.53 15.45
C GLN A 112 18.53 -32.97 14.78
N ARG A 113 17.50 -33.22 15.60
CA ARG A 113 16.15 -33.40 15.09
C ARG A 113 15.57 -32.03 14.78
N GLY A 114 14.99 -31.88 13.60
CA GLY A 114 14.34 -30.66 13.14
C GLY A 114 15.01 -29.99 11.94
N TYR A 115 14.38 -28.96 11.43
CA TYR A 115 14.85 -28.17 10.31
C TYR A 115 15.47 -26.85 10.78
N SER A 116 16.43 -26.35 10.03
CA SER A 116 17.00 -25.01 10.16
C SER A 116 16.84 -24.25 8.85
N ILE A 117 16.62 -22.96 8.94
CA ILE A 117 16.64 -22.07 7.77
C ILE A 117 18.11 -21.83 7.41
N ILE A 118 18.51 -22.31 6.24
CA ILE A 118 19.89 -22.19 5.74
C ILE A 118 20.05 -21.03 4.76
N SER A 119 18.95 -20.60 4.16
CA SER A 119 18.90 -19.43 3.26
C SER A 119 17.55 -18.73 3.44
N ASP A 120 17.54 -17.42 3.33
CA ASP A 120 16.34 -16.58 3.37
C ASP A 120 16.55 -15.39 2.43
N LYS A 121 15.81 -15.38 1.34
CA LYS A 121 15.84 -14.34 0.32
C LYS A 121 14.50 -13.61 0.26
N VAL A 122 14.53 -12.29 0.49
CA VAL A 122 13.38 -11.42 0.24
C VAL A 122 13.18 -11.25 -1.26
N ILE A 123 11.94 -11.36 -1.69
CA ILE A 123 11.55 -11.15 -3.09
C ILE A 123 10.88 -9.79 -3.18
N ASP A 124 11.45 -8.92 -4.00
CA ASP A 124 10.75 -7.70 -4.40
C ASP A 124 9.61 -8.08 -5.35
N GLU A 125 8.44 -7.51 -5.15
CA GLU A 125 7.34 -7.70 -6.09
C GLU A 125 7.76 -7.14 -7.46
N GLN A 126 7.61 -7.98 -8.48
CA GLN A 126 7.98 -7.61 -9.85
C GLN A 126 6.98 -6.61 -10.41
N ASP A 127 7.49 -5.70 -11.22
CA ASP A 127 6.65 -4.83 -12.05
C ASP A 127 5.60 -5.64 -12.81
N PRO A 128 4.39 -5.10 -12.97
CA PRO A 128 3.33 -5.82 -13.66
C PRO A 128 3.75 -6.18 -15.09
N PRO A 129 3.32 -7.35 -15.59
CA PRO A 129 3.60 -7.72 -16.98
C PRO A 129 3.04 -6.67 -17.94
N GLU A 130 3.78 -6.36 -19.00
CA GLU A 130 3.29 -5.52 -20.09
C GLU A 130 1.99 -6.11 -20.64
N TYR A 131 0.91 -5.34 -20.58
CA TYR A 131 -0.36 -5.73 -21.17
C TYR A 131 -0.29 -5.60 -22.68
N ALA A 132 -0.49 -6.71 -23.39
CA ALA A 132 -0.22 -6.85 -24.82
C ALA A 132 -1.19 -6.09 -25.76
N ASP A 133 -2.29 -5.52 -25.27
CA ASP A 133 -3.29 -4.88 -26.13
C ASP A 133 -3.38 -3.36 -25.89
N ALA A 134 -3.00 -2.61 -26.92
CA ALA A 134 -2.90 -1.14 -26.87
C ALA A 134 -4.22 -0.42 -27.17
N SER A 135 -5.31 -1.13 -27.50
CA SER A 135 -6.54 -0.52 -28.03
C SER A 135 -7.28 0.40 -27.07
N ASP A 136 -7.06 0.23 -25.75
CA ASP A 136 -7.73 0.98 -24.67
C ASP A 136 -6.81 2.01 -23.97
N LYS A 137 -5.62 2.27 -24.51
CA LYS A 137 -4.69 3.21 -23.89
C LYS A 137 -5.27 4.62 -23.97
N LEU A 138 -5.60 5.20 -22.84
CA LEU A 138 -6.00 6.59 -22.75
C LEU A 138 -4.80 7.51 -23.02
N PRO A 139 -5.02 8.71 -23.59
CA PRO A 139 -3.94 9.70 -23.75
C PRO A 139 -3.30 10.00 -22.41
N THR A 140 -1.99 9.82 -22.33
CA THR A 140 -1.19 10.01 -21.09
C THR A 140 -0.30 11.25 -21.16
N GLU A 141 -0.50 12.08 -22.19
CA GLU A 141 0.42 13.18 -22.57
C GLU A 141 0.40 14.37 -21.60
N ASP A 142 -0.64 14.50 -20.77
CA ASP A 142 -0.81 15.63 -19.85
C ASP A 142 -0.74 15.19 -18.38
N LYS A 143 0.40 14.60 -18.00
CA LYS A 143 0.69 14.28 -16.59
C LYS A 143 1.30 15.50 -15.91
N THR A 144 0.77 15.84 -14.75
CA THR A 144 1.28 16.95 -13.93
C THR A 144 1.96 16.36 -12.69
N PRO A 145 3.29 16.32 -12.63
CA PRO A 145 3.99 15.88 -11.44
C PRO A 145 3.64 16.73 -10.23
N ALA A 146 3.58 16.09 -9.06
CA ALA A 146 3.38 16.73 -7.78
C ALA A 146 4.72 16.84 -7.04
N SER A 147 4.93 17.93 -6.30
CA SER A 147 6.12 18.15 -5.50
C SER A 147 6.18 17.17 -4.32
N LEU A 148 7.39 16.79 -3.93
CA LEU A 148 7.73 16.09 -2.70
C LEU A 148 8.26 17.04 -1.61
N ASP A 149 8.18 18.37 -1.80
CA ASP A 149 8.64 19.31 -0.80
C ASP A 149 7.75 19.30 0.44
N GLU A 150 8.23 18.73 1.53
CA GLU A 150 7.54 18.64 2.82
C GLU A 150 7.17 20.02 3.40
N ASN A 151 7.86 21.08 3.03
CA ASN A 151 7.54 22.44 3.45
C ASN A 151 6.30 23.00 2.73
N GLY A 152 5.90 22.37 1.63
CA GLY A 152 4.61 22.65 0.97
C GLY A 152 3.41 21.95 1.61
N ALA A 153 3.64 21.09 2.59
CA ALA A 153 2.62 20.43 3.38
C ALA A 153 2.07 21.43 4.42
N LEU A 154 0.88 21.69 4.32
CA LEU A 154 0.07 22.79 4.79
C LEU A 154 -0.06 23.07 6.27
N GLU A 155 -0.08 24.33 6.49
CA GLU A 155 -0.81 25.07 7.54
C GLU A 155 -2.34 24.77 7.55
N SER A 156 -2.98 25.31 8.58
CA SER A 156 -4.38 25.27 9.01
C SER A 156 -5.51 25.02 7.99
N GLU A 157 -5.31 25.19 6.68
CA GLU A 157 -6.34 24.90 5.67
C GLU A 157 -6.67 23.40 5.57
N ALA A 158 -5.69 22.53 5.74
CA ALA A 158 -5.91 21.08 5.72
C ALA A 158 -6.73 20.62 6.93
N LEU A 159 -6.45 21.17 8.13
CA LEU A 159 -7.23 20.87 9.34
C LEU A 159 -8.67 21.38 9.23
N ASN A 160 -8.89 22.56 8.65
CA ASN A 160 -10.23 23.09 8.43
C ASN A 160 -11.00 22.29 7.37
N LYS A 161 -10.33 21.88 6.29
CA LYS A 161 -10.90 20.96 5.29
C LYS A 161 -11.23 19.60 5.91
N ALA A 162 -10.36 19.04 6.75
CA ALA A 162 -10.60 17.80 7.47
C ALA A 162 -11.90 17.78 8.25
N GLN A 163 -12.18 18.83 8.96
CA GLN A 163 -13.39 18.95 9.78
C GLN A 163 -14.66 19.17 8.94
N THR A 164 -14.52 19.77 7.77
CA THR A 164 -15.66 20.12 6.91
C THR A 164 -16.02 18.98 5.94
N TYR A 165 -15.02 18.20 5.49
CA TYR A 165 -15.19 17.17 4.44
C TYR A 165 -15.33 15.73 4.95
N ALA A 166 -15.30 15.54 6.27
CA ALA A 166 -15.50 14.20 6.88
C ALA A 166 -16.91 13.62 6.65
N PHE A 167 -17.87 14.38 6.12
CA PHE A 167 -19.29 14.07 6.23
C PHE A 167 -20.11 14.37 4.96
N GLY A 168 -19.71 13.95 3.77
CA GLY A 168 -20.59 14.19 2.65
C GLY A 168 -20.44 13.26 1.46
N ASP A 169 -21.56 12.81 0.90
CA ASP A 169 -21.60 12.46 -0.51
C ASP A 169 -21.26 13.73 -1.28
N ASN A 170 -20.25 13.67 -2.13
CA ASN A 170 -19.97 14.81 -3.00
C ASN A 170 -21.02 14.87 -4.14
N SER A 171 -21.07 16.00 -4.86
CA SER A 171 -21.96 16.21 -6.00
C SER A 171 -21.82 15.17 -7.12
N VAL A 172 -20.71 14.42 -7.14
CA VAL A 172 -20.42 13.35 -8.12
C VAL A 172 -20.94 11.97 -7.65
N GLY A 173 -21.56 11.89 -6.47
CA GLY A 173 -22.19 10.67 -5.95
C GLY A 173 -21.24 9.62 -5.38
N VAL A 174 -19.96 9.95 -5.13
CA VAL A 174 -19.00 9.05 -4.51
C VAL A 174 -18.97 9.26 -3.00
N ASN A 175 -19.25 8.21 -2.25
CA ASN A 175 -19.08 8.18 -0.80
C ASN A 175 -17.67 7.72 -0.44
N TYR A 176 -16.79 8.67 -0.17
CA TYR A 176 -15.37 8.38 0.12
C TYR A 176 -15.17 7.62 1.43
N ILE A 177 -16.07 7.75 2.41
CA ILE A 177 -16.01 6.95 3.64
C ILE A 177 -16.23 5.47 3.32
N LYS A 178 -17.17 5.14 2.43
CA LYS A 178 -17.34 3.75 1.98
C LYS A 178 -16.12 3.26 1.21
N ALA A 179 -15.56 4.09 0.33
CA ALA A 179 -14.35 3.76 -0.42
C ALA A 179 -13.16 3.47 0.52
N MET A 180 -12.93 4.34 1.51
CA MET A 180 -11.88 4.15 2.52
C MET A 180 -12.11 2.91 3.39
N ASN A 181 -13.34 2.67 3.83
CA ASN A 181 -13.69 1.47 4.60
C ASN A 181 -13.42 0.19 3.78
N TYR A 182 -13.67 0.22 2.47
CA TYR A 182 -13.32 -0.88 1.59
C TYR A 182 -11.81 -1.07 1.54
N ALA A 183 -11.05 -0.01 1.30
CA ALA A 183 -9.59 -0.06 1.23
C ALA A 183 -8.99 -0.61 2.53
N ASN A 184 -9.37 -0.05 3.67
CA ASN A 184 -8.92 -0.51 4.98
C ASN A 184 -9.23 -1.99 5.24
N LYS A 185 -10.43 -2.46 4.87
CA LYS A 185 -10.80 -3.87 5.03
C LYS A 185 -9.87 -4.78 4.24
N TRP A 186 -9.63 -4.46 2.97
CA TRP A 186 -8.93 -5.37 2.08
C TRP A 186 -7.41 -5.30 2.15
N THR A 187 -6.86 -4.35 2.91
CA THR A 187 -5.42 -4.27 3.24
C THR A 187 -5.09 -4.75 4.65
N SER A 188 -6.10 -4.80 5.55
CA SER A 188 -5.91 -5.13 6.98
C SER A 188 -5.36 -6.54 7.20
N PRO A 189 -4.82 -6.82 8.41
CA PRO A 189 -4.32 -8.14 8.78
C PRO A 189 -5.29 -9.27 8.46
N GLY A 190 -4.80 -10.33 7.82
CA GLY A 190 -5.59 -11.47 7.33
C GLY A 190 -6.19 -11.30 5.92
N TYR A 191 -5.98 -10.14 5.29
CA TYR A 191 -6.38 -9.86 3.90
C TYR A 191 -5.19 -9.52 2.98
N GLU A 192 -3.96 -9.69 3.43
CA GLU A 192 -2.73 -9.29 2.75
C GLU A 192 -2.68 -9.81 1.31
N HIS A 193 -3.01 -11.09 1.11
CA HIS A 193 -2.99 -11.76 -0.20
C HIS A 193 -4.38 -11.95 -0.80
N LYS A 194 -5.41 -11.34 -0.21
CA LYS A 194 -6.78 -11.51 -0.67
C LYS A 194 -7.22 -10.30 -1.45
N MET A 195 -7.70 -10.55 -2.66
CA MET A 195 -8.54 -9.61 -3.39
C MET A 195 -10.00 -10.00 -3.19
N ASN A 196 -10.90 -9.02 -3.27
CA ASN A 196 -12.32 -9.30 -3.23
C ASN A 196 -12.73 -10.14 -4.44
N SER A 197 -13.23 -11.34 -4.21
CA SER A 197 -13.62 -12.28 -5.27
C SER A 197 -14.80 -11.81 -6.15
N ALA A 198 -15.48 -10.72 -5.78
CA ALA A 198 -16.45 -10.06 -6.63
C ALA A 198 -15.83 -9.34 -7.84
N TYR A 199 -14.53 -9.13 -7.80
CA TYR A 199 -13.75 -8.43 -8.83
C TYR A 199 -12.66 -9.34 -9.40
N PRO A 200 -12.21 -9.07 -10.64
CA PRO A 200 -11.07 -9.78 -11.20
C PRO A 200 -9.78 -9.42 -10.44
N SER A 201 -8.86 -10.38 -10.37
CA SER A 201 -7.52 -10.22 -9.83
C SER A 201 -6.49 -10.37 -10.95
N PHE A 202 -5.45 -9.55 -10.92
CA PHE A 202 -4.40 -9.45 -11.93
C PHE A 202 -3.03 -9.70 -11.30
N GLY A 203 -1.98 -9.80 -12.09
CA GLY A 203 -0.60 -9.92 -11.62
C GLY A 203 -0.17 -8.71 -10.77
N SER A 204 -0.60 -7.50 -11.17
CA SER A 204 -0.55 -6.28 -10.33
C SER A 204 -1.96 -5.80 -10.07
N ASN A 205 -2.26 -5.44 -8.84
CA ASN A 205 -3.60 -5.05 -8.40
C ASN A 205 -3.68 -3.63 -7.82
N CYS A 206 -2.65 -2.82 -7.90
CA CYS A 206 -2.64 -1.48 -7.30
C CYS A 206 -3.78 -0.59 -7.84
N ALA A 207 -3.86 -0.42 -9.15
CA ALA A 207 -4.92 0.38 -9.77
C ALA A 207 -6.30 -0.29 -9.70
N SER A 208 -6.35 -1.63 -9.85
CA SER A 208 -7.60 -2.39 -9.66
C SER A 208 -8.15 -2.23 -8.25
N PHE A 209 -7.29 -2.23 -7.23
CA PHE A 209 -7.68 -2.02 -5.85
C PHE A 209 -8.27 -0.61 -5.62
N VAL A 210 -7.62 0.43 -6.12
CA VAL A 210 -8.13 1.82 -6.06
C VAL A 210 -9.48 1.90 -6.79
N SER A 211 -9.59 1.29 -7.97
CA SER A 211 -10.83 1.24 -8.74
C SER A 211 -11.96 0.54 -7.99
N GLN A 212 -11.68 -0.59 -7.33
CA GLN A 212 -12.64 -1.30 -6.50
C GLN A 212 -13.12 -0.43 -5.33
N ALA A 213 -12.20 0.24 -4.63
CA ALA A 213 -12.55 1.12 -3.52
C ALA A 213 -13.49 2.25 -3.97
N LEU A 214 -13.19 2.90 -5.09
CA LEU A 214 -14.03 3.97 -5.64
C LEU A 214 -15.40 3.45 -6.12
N HIS A 215 -15.44 2.28 -6.73
CA HIS A 215 -16.71 1.66 -7.17
C HIS A 215 -17.59 1.29 -5.99
N GLU A 216 -17.03 0.71 -4.94
CA GLU A 216 -17.75 0.42 -3.68
C GLU A 216 -18.20 1.72 -2.98
N GLY A 217 -17.47 2.81 -3.18
CA GLY A 217 -17.88 4.16 -2.80
C GLY A 217 -19.05 4.71 -3.62
N GLY A 218 -19.46 4.04 -4.70
CA GLY A 218 -20.58 4.44 -5.56
C GLY A 218 -20.17 5.08 -6.89
N MET A 219 -18.87 5.15 -7.23
CA MET A 219 -18.44 5.63 -8.54
C MET A 219 -19.00 4.73 -9.64
N THR A 220 -19.70 5.35 -10.59
CA THR A 220 -20.42 4.63 -11.65
C THR A 220 -19.47 4.12 -12.71
N LEU A 221 -19.61 2.86 -13.08
CA LEU A 221 -18.88 2.27 -14.21
C LEU A 221 -19.19 2.99 -15.51
N THR A 222 -18.17 3.16 -16.33
CA THR A 222 -18.29 3.78 -17.66
C THR A 222 -17.69 2.86 -18.72
N ARG A 223 -17.86 3.20 -19.99
CA ARG A 223 -17.22 2.45 -21.08
C ARG A 223 -15.68 2.46 -20.97
N LEU A 224 -15.10 3.52 -20.44
CA LEU A 224 -13.64 3.70 -20.32
C LEU A 224 -13.09 3.17 -18.99
N TRP A 225 -13.92 3.00 -17.98
CA TRP A 225 -13.53 2.52 -16.65
C TRP A 225 -14.55 1.50 -16.15
N ASN A 226 -14.24 0.23 -16.37
CA ASN A 226 -15.08 -0.90 -15.96
C ASN A 226 -14.25 -2.17 -15.86
N TYR A 227 -14.86 -3.20 -15.26
CA TYR A 227 -14.26 -4.51 -15.10
C TYR A 227 -15.17 -5.60 -15.66
N SER A 228 -14.59 -6.77 -15.89
CA SER A 228 -15.30 -7.99 -16.27
C SER A 228 -14.80 -9.17 -15.46
N THR A 229 -15.73 -9.96 -14.94
CA THR A 229 -15.44 -11.26 -14.31
C THR A 229 -15.41 -12.40 -15.33
N VAL A 230 -15.85 -12.12 -16.55
CA VAL A 230 -15.80 -13.06 -17.69
C VAL A 230 -14.71 -12.59 -18.63
N LEU A 231 -13.65 -13.38 -18.82
CA LEU A 231 -12.46 -13.01 -19.58
C LEU A 231 -11.81 -11.69 -19.07
N PRO A 232 -11.39 -11.64 -17.79
CA PRO A 232 -10.92 -10.41 -17.14
C PRO A 232 -9.83 -9.68 -17.93
N ASP A 233 -8.81 -10.41 -18.38
CA ASP A 233 -7.65 -9.85 -19.10
C ASP A 233 -8.00 -9.23 -20.47
N LYS A 234 -9.19 -9.55 -21.01
CA LYS A 234 -9.62 -9.07 -22.33
C LYS A 234 -10.71 -7.99 -22.26
N LEU A 235 -11.57 -8.05 -21.24
CA LEU A 235 -12.77 -7.24 -21.18
C LEU A 235 -12.73 -6.18 -20.05
N THR A 236 -11.76 -6.25 -19.13
CA THR A 236 -11.51 -5.18 -18.17
C THR A 236 -10.71 -4.07 -18.82
N THR A 237 -11.14 -2.83 -18.64
CA THR A 237 -10.46 -1.68 -19.25
C THR A 237 -9.12 -1.41 -18.56
N ARG A 238 -8.16 -0.86 -19.32
CA ARG A 238 -6.86 -0.46 -18.74
C ARG A 238 -7.02 0.57 -17.63
N ALA A 239 -7.95 1.51 -17.76
CA ALA A 239 -8.23 2.50 -16.73
C ALA A 239 -8.70 1.89 -15.40
N TRP A 240 -9.19 0.63 -15.39
CA TRP A 240 -9.50 -0.09 -14.17
C TRP A 240 -8.26 -0.72 -13.54
N MET A 241 -7.35 -1.32 -14.32
CA MET A 241 -6.32 -2.24 -13.84
C MET A 241 -4.87 -1.76 -13.98
N ASN A 242 -4.60 -0.70 -14.75
CA ASN A 242 -3.27 -0.15 -14.99
C ASN A 242 -3.16 1.26 -14.41
N ALA A 243 -2.09 1.55 -13.66
CA ALA A 243 -1.94 2.78 -12.89
C ALA A 243 -1.88 4.04 -13.79
N ASP A 244 -1.17 3.96 -14.89
CA ASP A 244 -1.02 5.07 -15.84
C ASP A 244 -2.35 5.45 -16.52
N SER A 245 -3.08 4.45 -17.01
CA SER A 245 -4.41 4.65 -17.59
C SER A 245 -5.46 5.03 -16.54
N ASN A 246 -5.32 4.56 -15.30
CA ASN A 246 -6.18 4.93 -14.17
C ASN A 246 -6.02 6.42 -13.84
N TYR A 247 -4.78 6.90 -13.71
CA TYR A 247 -4.49 8.32 -13.53
C TYR A 247 -5.13 9.16 -14.62
N SER A 248 -4.92 8.79 -15.89
CA SER A 248 -5.49 9.52 -17.04
C SER A 248 -7.01 9.56 -16.98
N TYR A 249 -7.66 8.44 -16.65
CA TYR A 249 -9.11 8.39 -16.50
C TYR A 249 -9.60 9.28 -15.35
N MET A 250 -9.02 9.12 -14.18
CA MET A 250 -9.44 9.87 -12.99
C MET A 250 -9.27 11.38 -13.20
N LYS A 251 -8.18 11.82 -13.81
CA LYS A 251 -7.90 13.22 -14.07
C LYS A 251 -8.80 13.84 -15.13
N HIS A 252 -9.02 13.14 -16.26
CA HIS A 252 -9.61 13.77 -17.45
C HIS A 252 -11.05 13.36 -17.75
N TYR A 253 -11.47 12.18 -17.30
CA TYR A 253 -12.75 11.59 -17.70
C TYR A 253 -13.72 11.33 -16.56
N SER A 254 -13.23 11.16 -15.31
CA SER A 254 -14.09 10.88 -14.18
C SER A 254 -14.88 12.10 -13.71
N HIS A 255 -14.40 13.31 -14.03
CA HIS A 255 -14.91 14.60 -13.53
C HIS A 255 -14.90 14.72 -12.00
N SER A 256 -14.26 13.77 -11.30
CA SER A 256 -14.28 13.65 -9.83
C SER A 256 -13.01 14.15 -9.16
N TYR A 257 -11.94 14.36 -9.94
CA TYR A 257 -10.61 14.63 -9.40
C TYR A 257 -9.92 15.83 -10.06
N ASP A 258 -9.14 16.56 -9.26
CA ASP A 258 -8.21 17.59 -9.71
C ASP A 258 -6.77 17.19 -9.32
N SER A 259 -5.78 17.65 -10.10
CA SER A 259 -4.37 17.40 -9.81
C SER A 259 -3.91 18.13 -8.55
N LEU A 260 -3.16 17.45 -7.71
CA LEU A 260 -2.39 18.04 -6.63
C LEU A 260 -1.05 18.56 -7.15
N ASP A 261 -0.65 19.72 -6.69
CA ASP A 261 0.68 20.31 -6.93
C ASP A 261 1.76 19.75 -5.99
N ASN A 262 1.32 19.12 -4.86
CA ASN A 262 2.19 18.56 -3.85
C ASN A 262 1.51 17.36 -3.18
N VAL A 263 2.23 16.22 -3.07
CA VAL A 263 1.67 14.97 -2.51
C VAL A 263 1.34 15.05 -1.03
N TRP A 264 2.05 15.91 -0.27
CA TRP A 264 1.78 16.13 1.14
C TRP A 264 0.44 16.84 1.40
N LYS A 265 -0.15 17.43 0.38
CA LYS A 265 -1.51 17.98 0.41
C LYS A 265 -2.61 16.94 0.23
N ALA A 266 -2.24 15.69 -0.04
CA ALA A 266 -3.20 14.63 -0.24
C ALA A 266 -4.03 14.41 1.03
N TRP A 267 -5.32 14.41 0.86
CA TRP A 267 -6.28 14.21 1.92
C TRP A 267 -7.03 12.89 1.74
N GLN A 268 -7.78 12.47 2.74
CA GLN A 268 -8.63 11.27 2.70
C GLN A 268 -9.47 11.22 1.42
N GLY A 269 -9.43 10.10 0.69
CA GLY A 269 -10.08 9.95 -0.61
C GLY A 269 -9.25 10.41 -1.81
N SER A 270 -8.06 10.98 -1.59
CA SER A 270 -7.07 11.25 -2.64
C SER A 270 -6.49 9.96 -3.18
N ILE A 271 -5.95 10.03 -4.39
CA ILE A 271 -5.18 8.97 -5.01
C ILE A 271 -3.76 9.49 -5.22
N LEU A 272 -2.77 8.76 -4.74
CA LEU A 272 -1.37 9.00 -5.04
C LEU A 272 -0.89 7.99 -6.07
N TYR A 273 -0.02 8.45 -6.96
CA TYR A 273 0.58 7.64 -8.01
C TYR A 273 2.08 7.90 -8.07
N VAL A 274 2.82 6.90 -8.48
CA VAL A 274 4.28 7.03 -8.64
C VAL A 274 4.77 6.30 -9.89
N ASP A 275 5.69 6.94 -10.58
CA ASP A 275 6.59 6.40 -11.60
C ASP A 275 7.94 6.19 -10.92
N TRP A 276 8.29 4.94 -10.64
CA TRP A 276 9.48 4.57 -9.87
C TRP A 276 10.80 4.86 -10.58
N THR A 277 10.75 4.96 -11.90
CA THR A 277 11.94 5.08 -12.76
C THR A 277 12.04 6.42 -13.47
N SER A 278 11.03 7.28 -13.35
CA SER A 278 10.87 8.54 -14.09
C SER A 278 10.96 8.37 -15.61
N ASN A 279 10.37 7.26 -16.11
CA ASN A 279 10.26 7.00 -17.53
C ASN A 279 8.98 7.57 -18.16
N ASN A 280 8.20 8.32 -17.38
CA ASN A 280 6.91 8.89 -17.71
C ASN A 280 5.77 7.86 -17.88
N GLU A 281 5.92 6.66 -17.32
CA GLU A 281 4.86 5.67 -17.13
C GLU A 281 4.61 5.49 -15.63
N ILE A 282 3.36 5.63 -15.19
CA ILE A 282 3.02 5.46 -13.79
C ILE A 282 2.92 3.97 -13.47
N ASP A 283 3.76 3.52 -12.53
CA ASP A 283 3.88 2.10 -12.15
C ASP A 283 2.90 1.70 -11.05
N HIS A 284 2.58 2.62 -10.14
CA HIS A 284 1.86 2.28 -8.92
C HIS A 284 0.78 3.30 -8.56
N ALA A 285 -0.30 2.81 -7.91
CA ALA A 285 -1.41 3.60 -7.41
C ALA A 285 -1.71 3.25 -5.95
N MET A 286 -1.99 4.27 -5.13
CA MET A 286 -2.24 4.18 -3.70
C MET A 286 -3.47 5.00 -3.33
N PHE A 287 -4.26 4.52 -2.36
CA PHE A 287 -5.45 5.21 -1.91
C PHE A 287 -5.23 5.83 -0.52
N VAL A 288 -5.48 7.12 -0.38
CA VAL A 288 -5.30 7.83 0.89
C VAL A 288 -6.54 7.62 1.76
N VAL A 289 -6.34 6.96 2.90
CA VAL A 289 -7.42 6.58 3.83
C VAL A 289 -7.41 7.41 5.10
N GLY A 290 -6.35 8.17 5.33
CA GLY A 290 -6.19 8.97 6.54
C GLY A 290 -5.12 10.03 6.39
N VAL A 291 -4.84 10.71 7.50
CA VAL A 291 -3.74 11.65 7.64
C VAL A 291 -3.32 11.74 9.10
N VAL A 292 -2.02 11.78 9.31
CA VAL A 292 -1.39 12.17 10.59
C VAL A 292 -1.02 13.65 10.50
N VAL A 293 -1.38 14.42 11.49
CA VAL A 293 -1.05 15.86 11.55
C VAL A 293 -0.25 16.14 12.80
N LYS A 294 0.98 16.62 12.63
CA LYS A 294 1.88 17.04 13.70
C LYS A 294 2.52 18.37 13.36
N ASP A 295 2.59 19.29 14.31
CA ASP A 295 3.19 20.63 14.14
C ASP A 295 2.66 21.38 12.88
N GLY A 296 1.37 21.21 12.56
CA GLY A 296 0.73 21.80 11.39
C GLY A 296 1.08 21.15 10.05
N LYS A 297 1.90 20.09 10.02
CA LYS A 297 2.25 19.33 8.82
C LYS A 297 1.37 18.08 8.71
N ALA A 298 0.90 17.83 7.51
CA ALA A 298 0.12 16.64 7.20
C ALA A 298 1.01 15.55 6.62
N ASN A 299 0.80 14.30 7.06
CA ASN A 299 1.42 13.11 6.51
C ASN A 299 0.30 12.14 6.09
N PRO A 300 0.04 11.97 4.78
CA PRO A 300 -1.01 11.09 4.28
C PRO A 300 -0.83 9.65 4.75
N VAL A 301 -1.94 9.01 5.12
CA VAL A 301 -2.01 7.58 5.48
C VAL A 301 -2.60 6.81 4.31
N ILE A 302 -1.93 5.76 3.89
CA ILE A 302 -2.11 5.10 2.60
C ILE A 302 -2.43 3.63 2.79
N ASP A 303 -3.38 3.14 2.00
CA ASP A 303 -3.63 1.73 1.74
C ASP A 303 -3.27 1.38 0.30
N GLN A 304 -2.63 0.23 0.08
CA GLN A 304 -2.27 -0.25 -1.25
C GLN A 304 -2.27 -1.76 -1.37
N LYS A 305 -2.46 -2.26 -2.60
CA LYS A 305 -2.24 -3.65 -3.02
C LYS A 305 -1.10 -3.70 -4.02
N THR A 306 -0.58 -4.90 -4.25
CA THR A 306 0.75 -5.15 -4.79
C THR A 306 1.76 -4.54 -3.82
N GLU A 307 2.49 -5.36 -3.09
CA GLU A 307 3.08 -5.03 -1.78
C GLU A 307 1.98 -4.52 -0.82
N ASN A 308 1.23 -5.45 -0.22
CA ASN A 308 0.15 -5.05 0.67
C ASN A 308 0.65 -4.17 1.81
N ARG A 309 0.09 -2.97 1.90
CA ARG A 309 0.36 -2.03 2.98
C ARG A 309 -0.96 -1.47 3.50
N HIS A 310 -1.10 -1.51 4.79
CA HIS A 310 -2.28 -1.05 5.51
C HIS A 310 -1.90 0.12 6.40
N GLN A 311 -2.53 1.25 6.16
CA GLN A 311 -2.41 2.48 6.95
C GLN A 311 -0.95 2.94 7.18
N ILE A 312 -0.06 2.73 6.20
CA ILE A 312 1.28 3.30 6.26
C ILE A 312 1.25 4.80 5.94
N THR A 313 2.17 5.55 6.51
CA THR A 313 2.32 6.98 6.17
C THR A 313 3.09 7.16 4.85
N LEU A 314 2.92 8.33 4.23
CA LEU A 314 3.68 8.68 3.04
C LEU A 314 5.20 8.72 3.34
N THR A 315 5.61 9.21 4.51
CA THR A 315 7.02 9.16 4.97
C THR A 315 7.56 7.74 4.94
N GLU A 316 6.79 6.76 5.46
CA GLU A 316 7.18 5.35 5.47
C GLU A 316 7.27 4.78 4.05
N SER A 317 6.33 5.14 3.17
CA SER A 317 6.34 4.72 1.77
C SER A 317 7.57 5.24 1.03
N LEU A 318 7.93 6.51 1.23
CA LEU A 318 9.11 7.13 0.64
C LEU A 318 10.42 6.51 1.15
N GLN A 319 10.51 6.30 2.47
CA GLN A 319 11.70 5.69 3.07
C GLN A 319 11.92 4.27 2.54
N HIS A 320 10.85 3.48 2.45
CA HIS A 320 10.92 2.14 1.89
C HIS A 320 11.37 2.15 0.41
N ALA A 321 10.83 3.06 -0.41
CA ALA A 321 11.27 3.19 -1.80
C ALA A 321 12.76 3.54 -1.92
N HIS A 322 13.25 4.45 -1.07
CA HIS A 322 14.66 4.81 -1.02
C HIS A 322 15.56 3.63 -0.61
N GLU A 323 15.13 2.82 0.34
CA GLU A 323 15.86 1.62 0.77
C GLU A 323 15.93 0.54 -0.32
N GLN A 324 14.93 0.49 -1.20
CA GLN A 324 14.94 -0.33 -2.41
C GLN A 324 15.76 0.30 -3.56
N GLY A 325 16.41 1.44 -3.33
CA GLY A 325 17.22 2.13 -4.34
C GLY A 325 16.42 2.95 -5.35
N LYS A 326 15.12 3.13 -5.15
CA LYS A 326 14.24 3.94 -6.00
C LYS A 326 14.42 5.44 -5.67
N ASN A 327 15.55 6.03 -6.05
CA ASN A 327 15.87 7.42 -5.72
C ASN A 327 15.50 8.43 -6.81
N ASN A 328 15.06 7.95 -7.97
CA ASN A 328 14.71 8.80 -9.12
C ASN A 328 13.26 8.56 -9.52
N MET A 329 12.33 8.87 -8.61
CA MET A 329 10.91 8.65 -8.79
C MET A 329 10.16 9.95 -9.04
N THR A 330 9.10 9.88 -9.84
CA THR A 330 8.18 10.99 -10.09
C THR A 330 6.83 10.69 -9.48
N TRP A 331 6.34 11.60 -8.66
CA TRP A 331 5.05 11.46 -7.98
C TRP A 331 3.96 12.29 -8.65
N TYR A 332 2.74 11.79 -8.53
CA TYR A 332 1.52 12.45 -8.98
C TYR A 332 0.45 12.30 -7.91
N GLY A 333 -0.44 13.27 -7.80
CA GLY A 333 -1.53 13.23 -6.84
C GLY A 333 -2.83 13.75 -7.46
N LEU A 334 -3.92 13.11 -7.08
CA LEU A 334 -5.26 13.54 -7.43
C LEU A 334 -6.10 13.70 -6.17
N GLN A 335 -6.67 14.88 -5.99
CA GLN A 335 -7.64 15.19 -4.94
C GLN A 335 -9.03 15.21 -5.53
N TYR A 336 -9.99 14.54 -4.91
CA TYR A 336 -11.36 14.62 -5.41
C TYR A 336 -11.96 16.03 -5.21
N ARG A 337 -12.85 16.39 -6.13
CA ARG A 337 -13.52 17.70 -6.13
C ARG A 337 -14.53 17.76 -5.01
N TYR A 338 -14.48 18.84 -4.26
CA TYR A 338 -15.50 19.23 -3.30
C TYR A 338 -16.33 20.34 -3.95
N ASP A 339 -17.52 20.03 -4.39
CA ASP A 339 -18.48 21.04 -4.88
C ASP A 339 -19.49 21.39 -3.80
#